data_8f1cfae25e1a2c769339aa64c1334d64
#
_entry.id   8f1cfae25e1a2c769339aa64c1334d64
#
_cell.length_a   1.000
_cell.length_b   1.000
_cell.length_c   1.000
_cell.angle_alpha   90.00
_cell.angle_beta   90.00
_cell.angle_gamma   90.00
#
_symmetry.space_group_name_H-M   'P 1'
#
loop_
_entity.id
_entity.type
_entity.pdbx_description
1 polymer ?
#
loop_
_entity_poly.entity_id
_entity_poly.type
_entity_poly.pdbx_seq_one_letter_code
_entity_poly.pdbx_strand_id
1 'polypeptide(L)'
;IRLSLVGSEMCIRDSKYVKLADEAVCIGPAPSPQSYLSMPAIISAAEVTDAEAIHPGYGFLSENANFAERVEKSGFTFIGPTPESIRIMGDKVSAKQAMIKAGVPCVPGSEGALPDNPAEIRRIAKAVGYPVIIKAAGGGGGRGMRVVHTEAALVNAVQMTKAEAQAAFGNPEVYMEKFLQNPRHIEIPVSYTHLRAHETKANL
;
A
#
# COMPACT_ATOMS: atom_id res chain seq x y z
N ILE A 1 -5.91 -9.26 28.58
CA ILE A 1 -5.98 -9.43 27.11
C ILE A 1 -5.22 -10.69 26.79
N ARG A 2 -5.89 -11.65 26.16
CA ARG A 2 -5.27 -12.87 25.67
C ARG A 2 -4.72 -12.62 24.28
N LEU A 3 -3.45 -12.97 24.04
CA LEU A 3 -2.77 -12.76 22.77
C LEU A 3 -2.60 -14.09 22.04
N SER A 4 -3.18 -14.21 20.86
CA SER A 4 -2.98 -15.35 19.98
C SER A 4 -2.11 -14.95 18.78
N LEU A 5 -1.12 -15.77 18.46
CA LEU A 5 -0.21 -15.56 17.34
C LEU A 5 -0.49 -16.59 16.26
N VAL A 6 -0.55 -16.10 15.03
CA VAL A 6 -0.79 -16.91 13.83
C VAL A 6 0.42 -16.86 12.93
N GLY A 7 0.88 -18.00 12.43
CA GLY A 7 2.04 -18.04 11.54
C GLY A 7 2.16 -19.34 10.75
N SER A 8 3.09 -19.37 9.80
CA SER A 8 3.43 -20.58 9.06
C SER A 8 4.33 -21.51 9.87
N GLU A 9 4.35 -22.79 9.52
CA GLU A 9 5.10 -23.83 10.24
C GLU A 9 6.58 -23.50 10.47
N MET A 10 7.25 -22.86 9.51
CA MET A 10 8.66 -22.49 9.63
C MET A 10 8.92 -21.29 10.57
N CYS A 11 7.95 -20.39 10.72
CA CYS A 11 8.13 -19.17 11.50
C CYS A 11 7.79 -19.34 12.98
N ILE A 12 7.02 -20.35 13.33
CA ILE A 12 6.43 -20.46 14.67
C ILE A 12 7.38 -21.14 15.66
N ARG A 13 8.07 -22.22 15.28
CA ARG A 13 8.77 -23.08 16.24
C ARG A 13 9.89 -22.41 17.02
N ASP A 14 10.67 -21.53 16.40
CA ASP A 14 11.91 -21.01 16.99
C ASP A 14 11.87 -19.51 17.28
N SER A 15 10.76 -18.84 17.01
CA SER A 15 10.67 -17.40 17.14
C SER A 15 10.38 -16.96 18.58
N LYS A 16 11.14 -15.97 19.06
CA LYS A 16 11.00 -15.43 20.41
C LYS A 16 9.60 -14.90 20.72
N TYR A 17 8.93 -14.33 19.73
CA TYR A 17 7.59 -13.75 19.88
C TYR A 17 6.50 -14.79 20.09
N VAL A 18 6.69 -16.05 19.67
CA VAL A 18 5.76 -17.14 19.97
C VAL A 18 5.62 -17.35 21.47
N LYS A 19 6.71 -17.18 22.21
CA LYS A 19 6.75 -17.30 23.67
C LYS A 19 6.09 -16.13 24.41
N LEU A 20 5.76 -15.06 23.68
CA LEU A 20 5.08 -13.88 24.22
C LEU A 20 3.57 -13.93 24.01
N ALA A 21 3.08 -14.83 23.17
CA ALA A 21 1.66 -15.05 22.96
C ALA A 21 1.14 -16.11 23.94
N ASP A 22 -0.12 -16.00 24.32
CA ASP A 22 -0.81 -17.00 25.15
C ASP A 22 -1.08 -18.27 24.35
N GLU A 23 -1.38 -18.12 23.05
CA GLU A 23 -1.59 -19.21 22.09
C GLU A 23 -0.86 -18.97 20.77
N ALA A 24 -0.53 -20.04 20.08
CA ALA A 24 0.04 -19.99 18.75
C ALA A 24 -0.64 -21.03 17.85
N VAL A 25 -1.11 -20.58 16.68
CA VAL A 25 -1.81 -21.43 15.71
C VAL A 25 -1.05 -21.46 14.40
N CYS A 26 -0.75 -22.66 13.90
CA CYS A 26 -0.19 -22.86 12.58
C CYS A 26 -1.32 -22.76 11.54
N ILE A 27 -1.18 -21.84 10.57
CA ILE A 27 -2.18 -21.61 9.51
C ILE A 27 -1.76 -22.20 8.14
N GLY A 28 -0.68 -22.95 8.09
CA GLY A 28 -0.25 -23.59 6.87
C GLY A 28 1.26 -23.66 6.68
N PRO A 29 1.70 -24.16 5.53
CA PRO A 29 3.11 -24.32 5.20
C PRO A 29 3.80 -22.98 4.92
N ALA A 30 5.12 -23.00 4.73
CA ALA A 30 5.94 -21.80 4.50
C ALA A 30 5.52 -20.91 3.31
N PRO A 31 5.02 -21.40 2.17
CA PRO A 31 4.58 -20.54 1.06
C PRO A 31 3.44 -19.61 1.46
N SER A 32 3.64 -18.30 1.33
CA SER A 32 2.67 -17.26 1.73
C SER A 32 1.25 -17.44 1.19
N PRO A 33 1.02 -17.87 -0.09
CA PRO A 33 -0.34 -18.09 -0.59
C PRO A 33 -1.13 -19.16 0.16
N GLN A 34 -0.44 -20.10 0.81
CA GLN A 34 -1.04 -21.20 1.56
C GLN A 34 -1.11 -20.94 3.06
N SER A 35 -0.62 -19.79 3.52
CA SER A 35 -0.56 -19.40 4.93
C SER A 35 -0.93 -17.93 5.13
N TYR A 36 0.03 -17.01 5.10
CA TYR A 36 -0.15 -15.59 5.38
C TYR A 36 -1.10 -14.84 4.44
N LEU A 37 -1.34 -15.35 3.23
CA LEU A 37 -2.31 -14.80 2.28
C LEU A 37 -3.63 -15.60 2.24
N SER A 38 -3.75 -16.66 3.04
CA SER A 38 -4.97 -17.46 3.16
C SER A 38 -5.93 -16.81 4.17
N MET A 39 -6.80 -15.93 3.68
CA MET A 39 -7.81 -15.27 4.52
C MET A 39 -8.67 -16.27 5.31
N PRO A 40 -9.16 -17.39 4.72
CA PRO A 40 -9.93 -18.37 5.48
C PRO A 40 -9.16 -18.97 6.64
N ALA A 41 -7.88 -19.32 6.43
CA ALA A 41 -7.06 -19.91 7.49
C ALA A 41 -6.84 -18.95 8.67
N ILE A 42 -6.65 -17.65 8.38
CA ILE A 42 -6.48 -16.63 9.42
C ILE A 42 -7.79 -16.44 10.20
N ILE A 43 -8.92 -16.37 9.50
CA ILE A 43 -10.23 -16.21 10.17
C ILE A 43 -10.57 -17.43 11.01
N SER A 44 -10.36 -18.65 10.49
CA SER A 44 -10.56 -19.87 11.28
C SER A 44 -9.64 -19.93 12.51
N ALA A 45 -8.40 -19.46 12.39
CA ALA A 45 -7.52 -19.36 13.56
C ALA A 45 -8.07 -18.39 14.62
N ALA A 46 -8.63 -17.26 14.20
CA ALA A 46 -9.27 -16.32 15.11
C ALA A 46 -10.51 -16.92 15.80
N GLU A 47 -11.31 -17.68 15.06
CA GLU A 47 -12.48 -18.38 15.61
C GLU A 47 -12.09 -19.41 16.67
N VAL A 48 -11.11 -20.28 16.40
CA VAL A 48 -10.72 -21.34 17.34
C VAL A 48 -9.98 -20.83 18.57
N THR A 49 -9.47 -19.60 18.53
CA THR A 49 -8.80 -18.95 19.67
C THR A 49 -9.69 -17.95 20.40
N ASP A 50 -10.99 -17.89 20.09
CA ASP A 50 -11.94 -16.93 20.66
C ASP A 50 -11.42 -15.47 20.59
N ALA A 51 -10.77 -15.12 19.48
CA ALA A 51 -10.24 -13.78 19.30
C ALA A 51 -11.39 -12.77 19.13
N GLU A 52 -11.26 -11.59 19.71
CA GLU A 52 -12.22 -10.49 19.50
C GLU A 52 -11.79 -9.57 18.35
N ALA A 53 -10.49 -9.52 18.06
CA ALA A 53 -9.89 -8.62 17.09
C ALA A 53 -8.72 -9.26 16.36
N ILE A 54 -8.47 -8.81 15.14
CA ILE A 54 -7.35 -9.26 14.33
C ILE A 54 -6.46 -8.05 13.98
N HIS A 55 -5.21 -8.11 14.45
CA HIS A 55 -4.16 -7.19 14.02
C HIS A 55 -3.44 -7.80 12.80
N PRO A 56 -3.48 -7.17 11.62
CA PRO A 56 -2.95 -7.76 10.39
C PRO A 56 -1.42 -7.83 10.33
N GLY A 57 -0.74 -7.29 11.32
CA GLY A 57 0.71 -7.17 11.31
C GLY A 57 1.20 -6.10 10.33
N TYR A 58 2.30 -6.37 9.65
CA TYR A 58 2.96 -5.49 8.71
C TYR A 58 3.18 -6.23 7.38
N GLY A 59 2.78 -5.62 6.26
CA GLY A 59 2.80 -6.26 4.94
C GLY A 59 1.66 -7.28 4.74
N PHE A 60 1.82 -8.19 3.78
CA PHE A 60 0.84 -9.22 3.43
C PHE A 60 -0.59 -8.66 3.27
N LEU A 61 -1.49 -9.00 4.19
CA LEU A 61 -2.90 -8.60 4.14
C LEU A 61 -3.19 -7.27 4.87
N SER A 62 -2.20 -6.63 5.48
CA SER A 62 -2.41 -5.37 6.21
C SER A 62 -2.94 -4.22 5.32
N GLU A 63 -2.61 -4.25 4.04
CA GLU A 63 -3.06 -3.27 3.04
C GLU A 63 -4.17 -3.81 2.12
N ASN A 64 -4.78 -4.93 2.52
CA ASN A 64 -5.82 -5.58 1.72
C ASN A 64 -7.21 -5.25 2.23
N ALA A 65 -7.92 -4.38 1.50
CA ALA A 65 -9.27 -3.95 1.87
C ALA A 65 -10.29 -5.11 1.93
N ASN A 66 -10.15 -6.12 1.06
CA ASN A 66 -11.05 -7.28 1.08
C ASN A 66 -10.83 -8.15 2.33
N PHE A 67 -9.60 -8.21 2.83
CA PHE A 67 -9.32 -8.89 4.10
C PHE A 67 -9.95 -8.14 5.26
N ALA A 68 -9.75 -6.83 5.36
CA ALA A 68 -10.36 -6.02 6.42
C ALA A 68 -11.90 -6.15 6.41
N GLU A 69 -12.52 -6.05 5.23
CA GLU A 69 -13.97 -6.23 5.08
C GLU A 69 -14.44 -7.64 5.48
N ARG A 70 -13.66 -8.67 5.15
CA ARG A 70 -13.98 -10.05 5.52
C ARG A 70 -13.86 -10.29 7.02
N VAL A 71 -12.85 -9.73 7.67
CA VAL A 71 -12.67 -9.76 9.13
C VAL A 71 -13.90 -9.17 9.83
N GLU A 72 -14.32 -7.96 9.42
CA GLU A 72 -15.50 -7.29 10.00
C GLU A 72 -16.80 -8.08 9.75
N LYS A 73 -16.99 -8.61 8.54
CA LYS A 73 -18.15 -9.45 8.19
C LYS A 73 -18.18 -10.78 8.96
N SER A 74 -17.04 -11.26 9.41
CA SER A 74 -16.94 -12.47 10.27
C SER A 74 -17.15 -12.16 11.74
N GLY A 75 -17.45 -10.91 12.11
CA GLY A 75 -17.73 -10.51 13.49
C GLY A 75 -16.52 -10.11 14.32
N PHE A 76 -15.33 -10.06 13.72
CA PHE A 76 -14.12 -9.61 14.40
C PHE A 76 -13.85 -8.12 14.19
N THR A 77 -13.18 -7.49 15.14
CA THR A 77 -12.66 -6.14 14.97
C THR A 77 -11.36 -6.18 14.16
N PHE A 78 -11.32 -5.50 13.01
CA PHE A 78 -10.07 -5.28 12.29
C PHE A 78 -9.30 -4.14 12.96
N ILE A 79 -8.09 -4.42 13.46
CA ILE A 79 -7.23 -3.39 14.06
C ILE A 79 -6.46 -2.70 12.93
N GLY A 80 -7.03 -1.62 12.42
CA GLY A 80 -6.49 -0.88 11.28
C GLY A 80 -7.51 0.10 10.69
N PRO A 81 -7.19 0.69 9.54
CA PRO A 81 -8.10 1.58 8.82
C PRO A 81 -9.34 0.84 8.30
N THR A 82 -10.40 1.57 8.02
CA THR A 82 -11.59 0.98 7.37
C THR A 82 -11.25 0.42 5.99
N PRO A 83 -12.00 -0.61 5.50
CA PRO A 83 -11.79 -1.15 4.16
C PRO A 83 -11.83 -0.08 3.06
N GLU A 84 -12.69 0.92 3.21
CA GLU A 84 -12.78 2.05 2.27
C GLU A 84 -11.52 2.90 2.27
N SER A 85 -11.00 3.24 3.44
CA SER A 85 -9.74 3.98 3.58
C SER A 85 -8.56 3.23 2.96
N ILE A 86 -8.50 1.90 3.15
CA ILE A 86 -7.46 1.06 2.53
C ILE A 86 -7.60 1.10 1.00
N ARG A 87 -8.81 1.03 0.44
CA ARG A 87 -9.03 1.11 -1.02
C ARG A 87 -8.58 2.45 -1.59
N ILE A 88 -8.97 3.55 -0.94
CA ILE A 88 -8.62 4.90 -1.40
C ILE A 88 -7.10 5.10 -1.33
N MET A 89 -6.48 4.74 -0.21
CA MET A 89 -5.05 4.96 0.01
C MET A 89 -4.16 3.94 -0.72
N GLY A 90 -4.71 2.79 -1.10
CA GLY A 90 -4.01 1.77 -1.88
C GLY A 90 -3.83 2.12 -3.35
N ASP A 91 -4.67 2.99 -3.90
CA ASP A 91 -4.54 3.53 -5.25
C ASP A 91 -3.85 4.90 -5.21
N LYS A 92 -2.69 5.01 -5.86
CA LYS A 92 -1.84 6.22 -5.76
C LYS A 92 -2.49 7.48 -6.32
N VAL A 93 -3.32 7.34 -7.35
CA VAL A 93 -4.03 8.47 -7.96
C VAL A 93 -5.16 8.93 -7.06
N SER A 94 -5.97 7.99 -6.59
CA SER A 94 -7.09 8.26 -5.66
C SER A 94 -6.59 8.84 -4.33
N ALA A 95 -5.52 8.27 -3.79
CA ALA A 95 -4.90 8.78 -2.56
C ALA A 95 -4.43 10.22 -2.71
N LYS A 96 -3.74 10.53 -3.81
CA LYS A 96 -3.25 11.89 -4.09
C LYS A 96 -4.42 12.87 -4.23
N GLN A 97 -5.47 12.51 -4.96
CA GLN A 97 -6.67 13.34 -5.11
C GLN A 97 -7.36 13.58 -3.77
N ALA A 98 -7.49 12.55 -2.94
CA ALA A 98 -8.06 12.68 -1.60
C ALA A 98 -7.23 13.62 -0.71
N MET A 99 -5.91 13.51 -0.76
CA MET A 99 -5.00 14.39 0.00
C MET A 99 -5.06 15.85 -0.48
N ILE A 100 -5.09 16.08 -1.79
CA ILE A 100 -5.25 17.44 -2.36
C ILE A 100 -6.58 18.04 -1.89
N LYS A 101 -7.69 17.27 -1.96
CA LYS A 101 -9.00 17.71 -1.51
C LYS A 101 -9.05 18.03 -0.01
N ALA A 102 -8.26 17.32 0.78
CA ALA A 102 -8.11 17.56 2.20
C ALA A 102 -7.16 18.72 2.54
N GLY A 103 -6.57 19.39 1.55
CA GLY A 103 -5.62 20.50 1.75
C GLY A 103 -4.21 20.06 2.18
N VAL A 104 -3.89 18.76 2.07
CA VAL A 104 -2.56 18.23 2.38
C VAL A 104 -1.60 18.57 1.23
N PRO A 105 -0.42 19.16 1.52
CA PRO A 105 0.58 19.42 0.49
C PRO A 105 1.04 18.12 -0.19
N CYS A 106 0.94 18.09 -1.51
CA CYS A 106 1.36 16.96 -2.33
C CYS A 106 2.45 17.38 -3.32
N VAL A 107 3.26 16.40 -3.73
CA VAL A 107 4.25 16.63 -4.80
C VAL A 107 3.51 17.04 -6.07
N PRO A 108 3.89 18.15 -6.74
CA PRO A 108 3.28 18.58 -7.99
C PRO A 108 3.32 17.46 -9.05
N GLY A 109 2.26 17.34 -9.85
CA GLY A 109 2.20 16.29 -10.86
C GLY A 109 0.90 16.34 -11.67
N SER A 110 0.64 15.29 -12.45
CA SER A 110 -0.62 15.12 -13.16
C SER A 110 -1.76 14.88 -12.16
N GLU A 111 -2.96 15.35 -12.51
CA GLU A 111 -4.17 15.14 -11.70
C GLU A 111 -4.74 13.71 -11.78
N GLY A 112 -4.15 12.89 -12.65
CA GLY A 112 -4.54 11.51 -12.89
C GLY A 112 -3.61 10.83 -13.87
N ALA A 113 -4.10 9.77 -14.52
CA ALA A 113 -3.38 9.07 -15.57
C ALA A 113 -3.03 10.02 -16.72
N LEU A 114 -1.84 9.85 -17.29
CA LEU A 114 -1.40 10.64 -18.44
C LEU A 114 -2.21 10.27 -19.69
N PRO A 115 -2.68 11.26 -20.45
CA PRO A 115 -3.35 11.04 -21.72
C PRO A 115 -2.41 10.44 -22.77
N ASP A 116 -2.96 10.01 -23.91
CA ASP A 116 -2.16 9.52 -25.03
C ASP A 116 -1.65 10.63 -25.95
N ASN A 117 -2.24 11.83 -25.84
CA ASN A 117 -1.89 12.98 -26.67
C ASN A 117 -0.52 13.56 -26.28
N PRO A 118 0.50 13.51 -27.17
CA PRO A 118 1.84 14.01 -26.87
C PRO A 118 1.89 15.52 -26.53
N ALA A 119 1.02 16.33 -27.13
CA ALA A 119 0.99 17.77 -26.87
C ALA A 119 0.50 18.06 -25.44
N GLU A 120 -0.49 17.31 -24.98
CA GLU A 120 -1.03 17.43 -23.63
C GLU A 120 -0.04 16.91 -22.59
N ILE A 121 0.64 15.80 -22.86
CA ILE A 121 1.72 15.27 -22.00
C ILE A 121 2.81 16.34 -21.82
N ARG A 122 3.24 17.01 -22.90
CA ARG A 122 4.23 18.09 -22.82
C ARG A 122 3.72 19.27 -22.01
N ARG A 123 2.46 19.64 -22.19
CA ARG A 123 1.82 20.73 -21.43
C ARG A 123 1.85 20.43 -19.92
N ILE A 124 1.47 19.22 -19.53
CA ILE A 124 1.51 18.78 -18.13
C ILE A 124 2.95 18.82 -17.58
N ALA A 125 3.91 18.24 -18.29
CA ALA A 125 5.30 18.21 -17.87
C ALA A 125 5.90 19.63 -17.72
N LYS A 126 5.53 20.55 -18.60
CA LYS A 126 5.96 21.94 -18.53
C LYS A 126 5.36 22.67 -17.32
N ALA A 127 4.12 22.37 -16.97
CA ALA A 127 3.47 22.93 -15.77
C ALA A 127 4.09 22.37 -14.48
N VAL A 128 4.44 21.08 -14.45
CA VAL A 128 5.12 20.43 -13.31
C VAL A 128 6.58 20.90 -13.18
N GLY A 129 7.23 21.17 -14.29
CA GLY A 129 8.63 21.57 -14.37
C GLY A 129 9.62 20.40 -14.29
N TYR A 130 10.61 20.38 -15.21
CA TYR A 130 11.64 19.33 -15.22
C TYR A 130 12.63 19.44 -14.05
N PRO A 131 13.27 18.34 -13.62
CA PRO A 131 13.01 16.97 -14.04
C PRO A 131 11.68 16.45 -13.50
N VAL A 132 11.05 15.54 -14.26
CA VAL A 132 9.82 14.85 -13.86
C VAL A 132 10.08 13.35 -13.76
N ILE A 133 9.26 12.65 -12.98
CA ILE A 133 9.25 11.19 -12.91
C ILE A 133 7.90 10.66 -13.38
N ILE A 134 7.94 9.67 -14.27
CA ILE A 134 6.76 8.93 -14.73
C ILE A 134 6.68 7.66 -13.92
N LYS A 135 5.49 7.32 -13.42
CA LYS A 135 5.26 6.16 -12.56
C LYS A 135 4.04 5.38 -13.03
N ALA A 136 4.12 4.05 -13.02
CA ALA A 136 2.96 3.18 -13.22
C ALA A 136 1.94 3.34 -12.08
N ALA A 137 0.66 3.45 -12.40
CA ALA A 137 -0.42 3.56 -11.40
C ALA A 137 -0.53 2.30 -10.53
N GLY A 138 -0.44 1.12 -11.14
CA GLY A 138 -0.43 -0.17 -10.44
C GLY A 138 0.95 -0.61 -9.93
N GLY A 139 2.00 0.20 -10.07
CA GLY A 139 3.38 -0.18 -9.78
C GLY A 139 3.74 -0.14 -8.29
N GLY A 140 4.66 -1.01 -7.91
CA GLY A 140 5.28 -1.07 -6.59
C GLY A 140 6.74 -1.52 -6.66
N GLY A 141 7.49 -1.34 -5.58
CA GLY A 141 8.86 -1.84 -5.48
C GLY A 141 9.87 -1.22 -6.46
N GLY A 142 9.63 0.01 -6.93
CA GLY A 142 10.54 0.71 -7.84
C GLY A 142 10.44 0.31 -9.31
N ARG A 143 9.51 -0.56 -9.70
CA ARG A 143 9.26 -0.95 -11.09
C ARG A 143 8.30 0.01 -11.78
N GLY A 144 8.44 0.17 -13.09
CA GLY A 144 7.58 1.05 -13.87
C GLY A 144 7.75 2.52 -13.50
N MET A 145 8.99 2.96 -13.25
CA MET A 145 9.34 4.35 -12.99
C MET A 145 10.47 4.83 -13.89
N ARG A 146 10.35 6.06 -14.39
CA ARG A 146 11.37 6.66 -15.28
C ARG A 146 11.50 8.16 -15.06
N VAL A 147 12.71 8.60 -14.75
CA VAL A 147 13.03 10.03 -14.63
C VAL A 147 13.32 10.64 -16.00
N VAL A 148 12.77 11.82 -16.24
CA VAL A 148 12.89 12.56 -17.49
C VAL A 148 13.40 13.96 -17.19
N HIS A 149 14.56 14.28 -17.75
CA HIS A 149 15.21 15.57 -17.53
C HIS A 149 14.88 16.61 -18.61
N THR A 150 14.47 16.18 -19.80
CA THR A 150 14.25 17.06 -20.95
C THR A 150 12.95 16.74 -21.68
N GLU A 151 12.36 17.74 -22.33
CA GLU A 151 11.14 17.58 -23.12
C GLU A 151 11.32 16.59 -24.28
N ALA A 152 12.51 16.57 -24.92
CA ALA A 152 12.78 15.68 -26.04
C ALA A 152 12.64 14.19 -25.71
N ALA A 153 13.00 13.80 -24.50
CA ALA A 153 12.92 12.41 -24.05
C ALA A 153 11.52 12.02 -23.54
N LEU A 154 10.62 13.00 -23.30
CA LEU A 154 9.40 12.81 -22.53
C LEU A 154 8.45 11.78 -23.15
N VAL A 155 8.05 11.97 -24.39
CA VAL A 155 7.02 11.14 -25.04
C VAL A 155 7.46 9.69 -25.14
N ASN A 156 8.72 9.46 -25.53
CA ASN A 156 9.30 8.13 -25.59
C ASN A 156 9.33 7.47 -24.19
N ALA A 157 9.74 8.22 -23.18
CA ALA A 157 9.76 7.73 -21.79
C ALA A 157 8.35 7.33 -21.29
N VAL A 158 7.32 8.12 -21.62
CA VAL A 158 5.92 7.76 -21.29
C VAL A 158 5.50 6.47 -21.97
N GLN A 159 5.76 6.32 -23.28
CA GLN A 159 5.39 5.11 -24.03
C GLN A 159 6.10 3.87 -23.49
N MET A 160 7.40 3.97 -23.22
CA MET A 160 8.17 2.87 -22.63
C MET A 160 7.62 2.48 -21.25
N THR A 161 7.31 3.46 -20.40
CA THR A 161 6.77 3.18 -19.06
C THR A 161 5.37 2.57 -19.12
N LYS A 162 4.51 2.99 -20.07
CA LYS A 162 3.21 2.37 -20.33
C LYS A 162 3.33 0.90 -20.74
N ALA A 163 4.26 0.60 -21.65
CA ALA A 163 4.51 -0.78 -22.09
C ALA A 163 5.05 -1.66 -20.94
N GLU A 164 6.00 -1.15 -20.15
CA GLU A 164 6.50 -1.83 -18.97
C GLU A 164 5.40 -2.08 -17.92
N ALA A 165 4.54 -1.08 -17.69
CA ALA A 165 3.43 -1.18 -16.75
C ALA A 165 2.40 -2.22 -17.19
N GLN A 166 2.06 -2.25 -18.49
CA GLN A 166 1.18 -3.26 -19.05
C GLN A 166 1.75 -4.67 -18.89
N ALA A 167 3.04 -4.85 -19.18
CA ALA A 167 3.68 -6.15 -19.10
C ALA A 167 3.82 -6.66 -17.64
N ALA A 168 4.13 -5.76 -16.71
CA ALA A 168 4.41 -6.14 -15.32
C ALA A 168 3.18 -6.19 -14.43
N PHE A 169 2.15 -5.38 -14.70
CA PHE A 169 1.01 -5.16 -13.81
C PHE A 169 -0.36 -5.36 -14.50
N GLY A 170 -0.39 -5.59 -15.83
CA GLY A 170 -1.63 -5.71 -16.59
C GLY A 170 -2.41 -4.39 -16.74
N ASN A 171 -1.84 -3.26 -16.31
CA ASN A 171 -2.42 -1.94 -16.40
C ASN A 171 -1.40 -0.95 -16.98
N PRO A 172 -1.65 -0.35 -18.17
CA PRO A 172 -0.73 0.58 -18.83
C PRO A 172 -0.80 2.00 -18.26
N GLU A 173 -1.69 2.28 -17.32
CA GLU A 173 -1.84 3.63 -16.78
C GLU A 173 -0.57 4.10 -16.07
N VAL A 174 -0.14 5.31 -16.44
CA VAL A 174 0.99 5.99 -15.81
C VAL A 174 0.60 7.42 -15.44
N TYR A 175 1.22 7.96 -14.42
CA TYR A 175 1.08 9.34 -14.00
C TYR A 175 2.44 10.01 -13.88
N MET A 176 2.46 11.33 -13.77
CA MET A 176 3.69 12.13 -13.72
C MET A 176 3.75 12.93 -12.44
N GLU A 177 4.95 13.05 -11.88
CA GLU A 177 5.23 13.90 -10.71
C GLU A 177 6.54 14.67 -10.89
N LYS A 178 6.71 15.75 -10.15
CA LYS A 178 7.98 16.41 -9.98
C LYS A 178 9.00 15.43 -9.40
N PHE A 179 10.16 15.30 -10.05
CA PHE A 179 11.25 14.51 -9.47
C PHE A 179 12.00 15.34 -8.44
N LEU A 180 12.00 14.87 -7.20
CA LEU A 180 12.75 15.47 -6.09
C LEU A 180 14.16 14.89 -6.08
N GLN A 181 15.17 15.72 -6.34
CA GLN A 181 16.56 15.26 -6.54
C GLN A 181 17.25 14.77 -5.27
N ASN A 182 16.93 15.34 -4.12
CA ASN A 182 17.53 14.97 -2.84
C ASN A 182 16.44 14.83 -1.75
N PRO A 183 15.47 13.92 -1.90
CA PRO A 183 14.40 13.78 -0.94
C PRO A 183 14.92 13.12 0.34
N ARG A 184 14.36 13.51 1.47
CA ARG A 184 14.42 12.70 2.69
C ARG A 184 13.20 11.79 2.71
N HIS A 185 13.42 10.51 2.97
CA HIS A 185 12.33 9.58 3.21
C HIS A 185 11.90 9.72 4.67
N ILE A 186 10.67 10.13 4.87
CA ILE A 186 10.08 10.27 6.20
C ILE A 186 8.81 9.44 6.22
N GLU A 187 8.75 8.46 7.11
CA GLU A 187 7.57 7.65 7.37
C GLU A 187 7.06 7.93 8.78
N ILE A 188 5.77 8.07 8.90
CA ILE A 188 5.09 8.17 10.19
C ILE A 188 4.15 6.99 10.29
N PRO A 189 4.62 5.84 10.83
CA PRO A 189 3.78 4.68 11.01
C PRO A 189 2.75 4.96 12.08
N VAL A 190 1.48 4.70 11.76
CA VAL A 190 0.37 4.90 12.68
C VAL A 190 -0.38 3.58 12.84
N SER A 191 -0.54 3.12 14.08
CA SER A 191 -1.45 2.04 14.43
C SER A 191 -2.73 2.63 15.01
N TYR A 192 -3.84 2.40 14.31
CA TYR A 192 -5.16 2.79 14.80
C TYR A 192 -5.86 1.62 15.47
N THR A 193 -6.43 1.87 16.62
CA THR A 193 -7.63 1.18 17.10
C THR A 193 -8.83 2.08 16.80
N HIS A 194 -10.07 1.57 16.83
CA HIS A 194 -11.29 2.36 16.56
C HIS A 194 -11.43 3.64 17.40
N LEU A 195 -10.60 3.82 18.38
CA LEU A 195 -10.79 4.85 19.40
C LEU A 195 -9.88 6.06 19.25
N ARG A 196 -8.71 5.98 18.70
CA ARG A 196 -7.77 7.06 18.35
C ARG A 196 -6.35 6.52 18.14
N ALA A 197 -5.57 7.18 17.28
CA ALA A 197 -4.12 7.05 17.33
C ALA A 197 -3.60 7.53 18.69
N HIS A 198 -2.73 6.75 19.33
CA HIS A 198 -2.00 7.25 20.48
C HIS A 198 -0.95 8.24 19.98
N GLU A 199 -1.22 9.52 20.20
CA GLU A 199 -0.26 10.57 19.91
C GLU A 199 0.98 10.41 20.81
N THR A 200 2.14 10.35 20.20
CA THR A 200 3.42 10.42 20.94
C THR A 200 3.88 11.86 21.04
N LYS A 201 4.75 12.18 22.00
CA LYS A 201 5.35 13.53 22.12
C LYS A 201 6.06 14.01 20.85
N ALA A 202 6.38 13.11 19.92
CA ALA A 202 6.99 13.45 18.65
C ALA A 202 5.95 13.90 17.59
N ASN A 203 4.66 13.67 17.84
CA ASN A 203 3.56 13.99 16.93
C ASN A 203 2.77 15.24 17.37
N LEU A 204 3.16 15.84 18.49
CA LEU A 204 2.68 17.11 19.00
C LEU A 204 3.69 18.20 18.65
#